data_d0a8aab8a1aab4a8a9f7bd11a0bc1462
#
_entry.id   d0a8aab8a1aab4a8a9f7bd11a0bc1462
#
_cell.length_a   1.000
_cell.length_b   1.000
_cell.length_c   1.000
_cell.angle_alpha   90.00
_cell.angle_beta   90.00
_cell.angle_gamma   90.00
#
_symmetry.space_group_name_H-M   'P 1'
#
loop_
_entity.id
_entity.type
_entity.pdbx_description
1 polymer ?
#
loop_
_entity_poly.entity_id
_entity_poly.type
_entity_poly.pdbx_seq_one_letter_code
_entity_poly.pdbx_strand_id
1 'polypeptide(L)'
;MVIGGGVIGLELACAYAAFGTAVTVVEALDHILPMLDSDLTAAGMKRMRKLGIKLHTECPVQSVEACDAGAKVVCKDKNGETVSFEAEKVLVAVGRRANTASLQLEAGGIANDRGRILVNDKMETSVPGVYAIGDCVMGYAQLAHTASAMGETAAENAMGMDAHYDQSTCPTCVYILPE
;
A
#
# COMPACT_ATOMS: atom_id res chain seq x y z
N MET A 1 -14.64 4.71 -9.37
CA MET A 1 -13.24 4.76 -9.86
C MET A 1 -12.29 4.48 -8.70
N VAL A 2 -11.15 3.82 -8.95
CA VAL A 2 -10.08 3.57 -7.96
C VAL A 2 -8.80 4.25 -8.43
N ILE A 3 -8.17 5.01 -7.55
CA ILE A 3 -6.86 5.63 -7.76
C ILE A 3 -5.83 4.81 -6.98
N GLY A 4 -4.92 4.16 -7.70
CA GLY A 4 -3.88 3.28 -7.17
C GLY A 4 -4.09 1.81 -7.51
N GLY A 5 -3.11 1.23 -8.22
CA GLY A 5 -3.06 -0.17 -8.66
C GLY A 5 -2.31 -1.10 -7.70
N GLY A 6 -2.17 -0.70 -6.43
CA GLY A 6 -1.63 -1.55 -5.37
C GLY A 6 -2.66 -2.56 -4.85
N VAL A 7 -2.24 -3.39 -3.87
CA VAL A 7 -3.05 -4.49 -3.31
C VAL A 7 -4.43 -4.00 -2.87
N ILE A 8 -4.49 -2.99 -2.00
CA ILE A 8 -5.75 -2.47 -1.43
C ILE A 8 -6.70 -1.99 -2.53
N GLY A 9 -6.18 -1.21 -3.49
CA GLY A 9 -6.99 -0.68 -4.60
C GLY A 9 -7.58 -1.79 -5.45
N LEU A 10 -6.81 -2.83 -5.75
CA LEU A 10 -7.25 -3.92 -6.62
C LEU A 10 -8.19 -4.91 -5.93
N GLU A 11 -7.96 -5.23 -4.67
CA GLU A 11 -8.87 -6.07 -3.89
C GLU A 11 -10.26 -5.41 -3.79
N LEU A 12 -10.32 -4.12 -3.47
CA LEU A 12 -11.57 -3.38 -3.43
C LEU A 12 -12.19 -3.21 -4.83
N ALA A 13 -11.37 -3.00 -5.87
CA ALA A 13 -11.86 -2.98 -7.26
C ALA A 13 -12.54 -4.30 -7.64
N CYS A 14 -11.94 -5.45 -7.27
CA CYS A 14 -12.55 -6.77 -7.48
C CYS A 14 -13.86 -6.93 -6.71
N ALA A 15 -13.89 -6.54 -5.44
CA ALA A 15 -15.09 -6.63 -4.61
C ALA A 15 -16.24 -5.79 -5.21
N TYR A 16 -15.99 -4.55 -5.58
CA TYR A 16 -17.01 -3.70 -6.22
C TYR A 16 -17.43 -4.21 -7.58
N ALA A 17 -16.52 -4.73 -8.40
CA ALA A 17 -16.88 -5.33 -9.68
C ALA A 17 -17.77 -6.58 -9.49
N ALA A 18 -17.50 -7.40 -8.47
CA ALA A 18 -18.33 -8.54 -8.12
C ALA A 18 -19.76 -8.14 -7.68
N PHE A 19 -19.92 -6.95 -7.10
CA PHE A 19 -21.24 -6.36 -6.81
C PHE A 19 -21.92 -5.72 -8.03
N GLY A 20 -21.33 -5.80 -9.21
CA GLY A 20 -21.90 -5.26 -10.45
C GLY A 20 -21.53 -3.80 -10.72
N THR A 21 -20.63 -3.20 -9.96
CA THR A 21 -20.16 -1.82 -10.20
C THR A 21 -19.25 -1.76 -11.42
N ALA A 22 -19.44 -0.78 -12.30
CA ALA A 22 -18.51 -0.48 -13.38
C ALA A 22 -17.24 0.17 -12.78
N VAL A 23 -16.15 -0.59 -12.71
CA VAL A 23 -14.91 -0.15 -12.07
C VAL A 23 -13.87 0.27 -13.09
N THR A 24 -13.26 1.44 -12.85
CA THR A 24 -12.07 1.92 -13.55
C THR A 24 -10.96 2.14 -12.54
N VAL A 25 -9.77 1.61 -12.80
CA VAL A 25 -8.56 1.81 -11.98
C VAL A 25 -7.57 2.67 -12.77
N VAL A 26 -7.01 3.69 -12.14
CA VAL A 26 -5.89 4.49 -12.66
C VAL A 26 -4.65 4.27 -11.79
N GLU A 27 -3.51 4.02 -12.43
CA GLU A 27 -2.22 3.79 -11.79
C GLU A 27 -1.16 4.67 -12.43
N ALA A 28 -0.32 5.30 -11.62
CA ALA A 28 0.74 6.17 -12.10
C ALA A 28 1.92 5.41 -12.72
N LEU A 29 2.18 4.19 -12.24
CA LEU A 29 3.22 3.31 -12.75
C LEU A 29 2.76 2.63 -14.06
N ASP A 30 3.69 2.01 -14.75
CA ASP A 30 3.46 1.25 -15.99
C ASP A 30 2.75 -0.09 -15.75
N HIS A 31 2.68 -0.55 -14.50
CA HIS A 31 2.03 -1.79 -14.09
C HIS A 31 1.37 -1.68 -12.71
N ILE A 32 0.47 -2.59 -12.42
CA ILE A 32 -0.16 -2.78 -11.11
C ILE A 32 0.69 -3.69 -10.23
N LEU A 33 0.44 -3.71 -8.91
CA LEU A 33 1.12 -4.59 -7.94
C LEU A 33 2.66 -4.51 -8.03
N PRO A 34 3.27 -3.32 -7.88
CA PRO A 34 4.69 -3.10 -8.17
C PRO A 34 5.66 -3.88 -7.26
N MET A 35 5.15 -4.55 -6.23
CA MET A 35 5.93 -5.40 -5.33
C MET A 35 5.96 -6.87 -5.73
N LEU A 36 5.23 -7.26 -6.78
CA LEU A 36 5.18 -8.64 -7.26
C LEU A 36 6.02 -8.82 -8.53
N ASP A 37 6.41 -10.05 -8.79
CA ASP A 37 7.09 -10.44 -10.00
C ASP A 37 6.25 -10.17 -11.26
N SER A 38 6.90 -9.90 -12.38
CA SER A 38 6.27 -9.43 -13.61
C SER A 38 5.26 -10.42 -14.21
N ASP A 39 5.47 -11.71 -14.05
CA ASP A 39 4.54 -12.75 -14.51
C ASP A 39 3.26 -12.78 -13.67
N LEU A 40 3.36 -12.60 -12.35
CA LEU A 40 2.21 -12.46 -11.46
C LEU A 40 1.43 -11.17 -11.75
N THR A 41 2.15 -10.06 -11.96
CA THR A 41 1.56 -8.78 -12.37
C THR A 41 0.79 -8.92 -13.69
N ALA A 42 1.39 -9.56 -14.70
CA ALA A 42 0.74 -9.81 -15.99
C ALA A 42 -0.52 -10.68 -15.86
N ALA A 43 -0.47 -11.71 -15.02
CA ALA A 43 -1.63 -12.56 -14.71
C ALA A 43 -2.74 -11.74 -14.03
N GLY A 44 -2.37 -10.91 -13.06
CA GLY A 44 -3.29 -9.99 -12.38
C GLY A 44 -3.98 -9.02 -13.34
N MET A 45 -3.22 -8.36 -14.22
CA MET A 45 -3.77 -7.45 -15.25
C MET A 45 -4.77 -8.16 -16.19
N LYS A 46 -4.42 -9.38 -16.64
CA LYS A 46 -5.31 -10.21 -17.45
C LYS A 46 -6.60 -10.57 -16.71
N ARG A 47 -6.49 -10.86 -15.42
CA ARG A 47 -7.63 -11.17 -14.58
C ARG A 47 -8.55 -9.97 -14.38
N MET A 48 -8.01 -8.80 -14.05
CA MET A 48 -8.78 -7.56 -13.92
C MET A 48 -9.64 -7.28 -15.17
N ARG A 49 -9.00 -7.38 -16.34
CA ARG A 49 -9.69 -7.18 -17.63
C ARG A 49 -10.82 -8.18 -17.84
N LYS A 50 -10.64 -9.46 -17.45
CA LYS A 50 -11.71 -10.48 -17.52
C LYS A 50 -12.89 -10.19 -16.60
N LEU A 51 -12.66 -9.51 -15.48
CA LEU A 51 -13.71 -9.03 -14.57
C LEU A 51 -14.42 -7.78 -15.07
N GLY A 52 -14.05 -7.26 -16.25
CA GLY A 52 -14.60 -6.03 -16.80
C GLY A 52 -14.04 -4.75 -16.18
N ILE A 53 -13.00 -4.86 -15.34
CA ILE A 53 -12.34 -3.71 -14.75
C ILE A 53 -11.46 -3.04 -15.81
N LYS A 54 -11.67 -1.73 -16.02
CA LYS A 54 -10.85 -0.92 -16.91
C LYS A 54 -9.57 -0.50 -16.17
N LEU A 55 -8.40 -0.80 -16.75
CA LEU A 55 -7.09 -0.45 -16.19
C LEU A 55 -6.40 0.57 -17.07
N HIS A 56 -5.99 1.69 -16.47
CA HIS A 56 -5.17 2.74 -17.08
C HIS A 56 -3.89 2.88 -16.26
N THR A 57 -2.80 2.31 -16.76
CA THR A 57 -1.44 2.46 -16.23
C THR A 57 -0.76 3.65 -16.89
N GLU A 58 0.39 4.10 -16.35
CA GLU A 58 1.08 5.31 -16.79
C GLU A 58 0.15 6.54 -16.81
N CYS A 59 -0.73 6.61 -15.80
CA CYS A 59 -1.83 7.57 -15.74
C CYS A 59 -1.86 8.31 -14.39
N PRO A 60 -0.81 9.11 -14.06
CA PRO A 60 -0.75 9.84 -12.80
C PRO A 60 -1.87 10.87 -12.69
N VAL A 61 -2.61 10.81 -11.57
CA VAL A 61 -3.70 11.73 -11.26
C VAL A 61 -3.14 13.11 -10.93
N GLN A 62 -3.73 14.14 -11.52
CA GLN A 62 -3.39 15.54 -11.32
C GLN A 62 -4.37 16.24 -10.36
N SER A 63 -5.67 15.99 -10.56
CA SER A 63 -6.71 16.55 -9.68
C SER A 63 -7.91 15.60 -9.58
N VAL A 64 -8.68 15.78 -8.51
CA VAL A 64 -10.01 15.22 -8.31
C VAL A 64 -10.94 16.34 -7.92
N GLU A 65 -11.98 16.57 -8.70
CA GLU A 65 -12.91 17.70 -8.54
C GLU A 65 -14.34 17.17 -8.42
N ALA A 66 -15.15 17.78 -7.57
CA ALA A 66 -16.56 17.46 -7.50
C ALA A 66 -17.26 17.92 -8.79
N CYS A 67 -18.20 17.11 -9.30
CA CYS A 67 -19.06 17.45 -10.44
C CYS A 67 -20.47 16.87 -10.24
N ASP A 68 -21.42 17.22 -11.11
CA ASP A 68 -22.81 16.77 -11.00
C ASP A 68 -22.95 15.23 -11.03
N ALA A 69 -22.05 14.54 -11.75
CA ALA A 69 -22.00 13.07 -11.81
C ALA A 69 -21.31 12.42 -10.61
N GLY A 70 -20.80 13.20 -9.65
CA GLY A 70 -20.03 12.75 -8.50
C GLY A 70 -18.63 13.36 -8.43
N ALA A 71 -17.65 12.84 -9.17
CA ALA A 71 -16.31 13.39 -9.25
C ALA A 71 -15.70 13.21 -10.65
N LYS A 72 -14.94 14.23 -11.06
CA LYS A 72 -14.09 14.22 -12.26
C LYS A 72 -12.64 14.04 -11.81
N VAL A 73 -11.99 12.99 -12.32
CA VAL A 73 -10.57 12.70 -12.08
C VAL A 73 -9.78 13.07 -13.33
N VAL A 74 -8.82 13.96 -13.18
CA VAL A 74 -7.95 14.41 -14.27
C VAL A 74 -6.59 13.76 -14.14
N CYS A 75 -6.11 13.15 -15.21
CA CYS A 75 -4.83 12.43 -15.27
C CYS A 75 -3.98 12.94 -16.44
N LYS A 76 -2.70 12.58 -16.43
CA LYS A 76 -1.86 12.56 -17.62
C LYS A 76 -1.78 11.14 -18.14
N ASP A 77 -1.90 10.93 -19.45
CA ASP A 77 -1.63 9.64 -20.06
C ASP A 77 -0.13 9.44 -20.33
N LYS A 78 0.23 8.27 -20.85
CA LYS A 78 1.62 7.92 -21.22
C LYS A 78 2.28 8.86 -22.24
N ASN A 79 1.49 9.61 -22.99
CA ASN A 79 1.97 10.60 -23.96
C ASN A 79 2.05 12.01 -23.35
N GLY A 80 1.67 12.18 -22.08
CA GLY A 80 1.58 13.47 -21.39
C GLY A 80 0.33 14.26 -21.73
N GLU A 81 -0.63 13.67 -22.45
CA GLU A 81 -1.90 14.31 -22.76
C GLU A 81 -2.84 14.29 -21.55
N THR A 82 -3.66 15.31 -21.42
CA THR A 82 -4.64 15.38 -20.33
C THR A 82 -5.86 14.54 -20.69
N VAL A 83 -6.14 13.53 -19.85
CA VAL A 83 -7.34 12.70 -19.96
C VAL A 83 -8.19 12.88 -18.69
N SER A 84 -9.50 12.74 -18.79
CA SER A 84 -10.39 12.83 -17.63
C SER A 84 -11.41 11.72 -17.62
N PHE A 85 -11.79 11.34 -16.41
CA PHE A 85 -12.78 10.30 -16.13
C PHE A 85 -13.81 10.87 -15.15
N GLU A 86 -15.08 10.52 -15.35
CA GLU A 86 -16.15 10.82 -14.42
C GLU A 86 -16.60 9.55 -13.71
N ALA A 87 -16.91 9.66 -12.42
CA ALA A 87 -17.35 8.55 -11.61
C ALA A 87 -18.24 9.04 -10.47
N GLU A 88 -19.25 8.25 -10.10
CA GLU A 88 -20.12 8.54 -8.95
C GLU A 88 -19.33 8.56 -7.62
N LYS A 89 -18.34 7.69 -7.51
CA LYS A 89 -17.47 7.54 -6.32
C LYS A 89 -16.02 7.35 -6.74
N VAL A 90 -15.12 7.92 -5.94
CA VAL A 90 -13.68 7.76 -6.10
C VAL A 90 -13.12 7.16 -4.80
N LEU A 91 -12.42 6.04 -4.94
CA LEU A 91 -11.63 5.41 -3.89
C LEU A 91 -10.16 5.80 -4.10
N VAL A 92 -9.53 6.36 -3.08
CA VAL A 92 -8.11 6.70 -3.10
C VAL A 92 -7.32 5.64 -2.33
N ALA A 93 -6.44 4.91 -3.03
CA ALA A 93 -5.64 3.80 -2.51
C ALA A 93 -4.16 3.93 -2.93
N VAL A 94 -3.58 5.12 -2.76
CA VAL A 94 -2.24 5.50 -3.22
C VAL A 94 -1.12 5.21 -2.20
N GLY A 95 -1.39 4.35 -1.23
CA GLY A 95 -0.44 3.94 -0.20
C GLY A 95 -0.75 4.50 1.19
N ARG A 96 0.12 4.16 2.14
CA ARG A 96 -0.02 4.47 3.57
C ARG A 96 1.22 5.20 4.07
N ARG A 97 1.02 6.17 4.96
CA ARG A 97 2.09 6.88 5.68
C ARG A 97 2.07 6.47 7.15
N ALA A 98 3.25 6.42 7.76
CA ALA A 98 3.33 6.23 9.20
C ALA A 98 2.69 7.43 9.93
N ASN A 99 1.85 7.15 10.92
CA ASN A 99 1.19 8.18 11.73
C ASN A 99 1.98 8.38 13.03
N THR A 100 3.15 8.98 12.92
CA THR A 100 4.12 9.16 14.00
C THR A 100 4.38 10.62 14.37
N ALA A 101 3.74 11.57 13.70
CA ALA A 101 4.00 13.01 13.89
C ALA A 101 3.82 13.46 15.36
N SER A 102 2.84 12.88 16.08
CA SER A 102 2.58 13.20 17.48
C SER A 102 3.60 12.61 18.46
N LEU A 103 4.42 11.66 18.02
CA LEU A 103 5.40 10.97 18.88
C LEU A 103 6.67 11.78 19.10
N GLN A 104 6.90 12.87 18.34
CA GLN A 104 8.09 13.73 18.44
C GLN A 104 9.40 12.92 18.40
N LEU A 105 9.52 12.04 17.40
CA LEU A 105 10.63 11.07 17.30
C LEU A 105 12.01 11.71 17.43
N GLU A 106 12.20 12.86 16.80
CA GLU A 106 13.45 13.61 16.82
C GLU A 106 13.80 14.11 18.24
N ALA A 107 12.79 14.56 19.00
CA ALA A 107 12.98 14.99 20.39
C ALA A 107 13.34 13.81 21.29
N GLY A 108 12.86 12.61 20.98
CA GLY A 108 13.22 11.37 21.65
C GLY A 108 14.55 10.75 21.17
N GLY A 109 15.22 11.34 20.19
CA GLY A 109 16.46 10.78 19.61
C GLY A 109 16.23 9.53 18.76
N ILE A 110 14.99 9.26 18.36
CA ILE A 110 14.59 8.08 17.57
C ILE A 110 14.83 8.34 16.10
N ALA A 111 15.72 7.57 15.49
CA ALA A 111 16.03 7.65 14.07
C ALA A 111 14.82 7.25 13.21
N ASN A 112 14.51 8.05 12.20
CA ASN A 112 13.41 7.79 11.30
C ASN A 112 13.69 8.31 9.87
N ASP A 113 13.02 7.74 8.87
CA ASP A 113 12.95 8.28 7.52
C ASP A 113 11.52 8.67 7.21
N ARG A 114 11.27 9.99 7.06
CA ARG A 114 9.95 10.55 6.75
C ARG A 114 8.84 10.03 7.69
N GLY A 115 9.16 9.94 8.99
CA GLY A 115 8.27 9.47 10.04
C GLY A 115 8.19 7.95 10.19
N ARG A 116 8.85 7.16 9.33
CA ARG A 116 8.98 5.72 9.53
C ARG A 116 10.18 5.42 10.43
N ILE A 117 9.96 4.71 11.52
CA ILE A 117 10.96 4.43 12.55
C ILE A 117 11.96 3.39 12.04
N LEU A 118 13.25 3.67 12.21
CA LEU A 118 14.31 2.72 11.91
C LEU A 118 14.53 1.80 13.11
N VAL A 119 14.60 0.51 12.85
CA VAL A 119 14.89 -0.53 13.86
C VAL A 119 15.94 -1.50 13.31
N ASN A 120 16.59 -2.22 14.22
CA ASN A 120 17.37 -3.40 13.87
C ASN A 120 16.50 -4.66 13.79
N ASP A 121 17.07 -5.82 13.53
CA ASP A 121 16.38 -7.11 13.46
C ASP A 121 15.80 -7.61 14.80
N LYS A 122 16.17 -6.97 15.92
CA LYS A 122 15.58 -7.17 17.25
C LYS A 122 14.39 -6.25 17.54
N MET A 123 13.95 -5.47 16.55
CA MET A 123 12.92 -4.43 16.65
C MET A 123 13.29 -3.26 17.58
N GLU A 124 14.57 -3.14 17.96
CA GLU A 124 15.06 -2.04 18.78
C GLU A 124 15.39 -0.82 17.90
N THR A 125 15.01 0.36 18.37
CA THR A 125 15.27 1.64 17.70
C THR A 125 16.73 2.09 17.93
N SER A 126 17.07 3.30 17.47
CA SER A 126 18.36 3.94 17.78
C SER A 126 18.54 4.28 19.27
N VAL A 127 17.48 4.20 20.07
CA VAL A 127 17.49 4.46 21.51
C VAL A 127 17.40 3.12 22.26
N PRO A 128 18.43 2.74 23.04
CA PRO A 128 18.42 1.47 23.76
C PRO A 128 17.21 1.30 24.66
N GLY A 129 16.59 0.10 24.63
CA GLY A 129 15.40 -0.23 25.40
C GLY A 129 14.09 0.34 24.82
N VAL A 130 14.14 1.02 23.67
CA VAL A 130 12.96 1.52 22.95
C VAL A 130 12.78 0.70 21.68
N TYR A 131 11.61 0.09 21.55
CA TYR A 131 11.24 -0.78 20.42
C TYR A 131 10.15 -0.15 19.58
N ALA A 132 10.13 -0.48 18.28
CA ALA A 132 9.02 -0.11 17.38
C ALA A 132 8.64 -1.31 16.51
N ILE A 133 7.31 -1.46 16.28
CA ILE A 133 6.75 -2.58 15.54
C ILE A 133 5.63 -2.12 14.59
N GLY A 134 5.30 -2.96 13.63
CA GLY A 134 4.16 -2.78 12.72
C GLY A 134 4.34 -1.70 11.67
N ASP A 135 3.24 -1.13 11.21
CA ASP A 135 3.15 -0.27 10.02
C ASP A 135 3.98 1.03 10.11
N CYS A 136 4.39 1.45 11.29
CA CYS A 136 5.21 2.64 11.49
C CYS A 136 6.72 2.38 11.29
N VAL A 137 7.13 1.12 11.16
CA VAL A 137 8.53 0.73 10.99
C VAL A 137 8.92 0.79 9.51
N MET A 138 10.16 1.21 9.25
CA MET A 138 10.73 1.31 7.90
C MET A 138 11.21 -0.06 7.41
N GLY A 139 10.93 -0.37 6.12
CA GLY A 139 11.54 -1.51 5.43
C GLY A 139 10.80 -2.85 5.57
N TYR A 140 9.70 -2.89 6.33
CA TYR A 140 8.95 -4.11 6.55
C TYR A 140 7.55 -4.07 5.89
N ALA A 141 6.97 -5.25 5.65
CA ALA A 141 5.64 -5.38 5.09
C ALA A 141 4.58 -4.88 6.09
N GLN A 142 3.66 -4.03 5.60
CA GLN A 142 2.59 -3.45 6.42
C GLN A 142 1.41 -4.44 6.52
N LEU A 143 1.62 -5.55 7.24
CA LEU A 143 0.68 -6.65 7.40
C LEU A 143 0.48 -6.98 8.87
N ALA A 144 -0.73 -7.39 9.25
CA ALA A 144 -1.08 -7.69 10.64
C ALA A 144 -0.20 -8.79 11.24
N HIS A 145 0.03 -9.87 10.50
CA HIS A 145 0.88 -10.98 10.97
C HIS A 145 2.36 -10.59 11.06
N THR A 146 2.86 -9.70 10.19
CA THR A 146 4.18 -9.08 10.32
C THR A 146 4.29 -8.30 11.63
N ALA A 147 3.31 -7.44 11.92
CA ALA A 147 3.28 -6.66 13.15
C ALA A 147 3.22 -7.53 14.40
N SER A 148 2.49 -8.66 14.36
CA SER A 148 2.42 -9.63 15.46
C SER A 148 3.78 -10.28 15.71
N ALA A 149 4.45 -10.80 14.69
CA ALA A 149 5.78 -11.42 14.81
C ALA A 149 6.83 -10.41 15.29
N MET A 150 6.79 -9.17 14.79
CA MET A 150 7.63 -8.08 15.30
C MET A 150 7.38 -7.82 16.79
N GLY A 151 6.11 -7.87 17.22
CA GLY A 151 5.71 -7.67 18.61
C GLY A 151 6.27 -8.74 19.55
N GLU A 152 6.21 -10.00 19.12
CA GLU A 152 6.81 -11.14 19.85
C GLU A 152 8.32 -10.95 19.98
N THR A 153 9.03 -10.67 18.87
CA THR A 153 10.47 -10.41 18.86
C THR A 153 10.85 -9.25 19.79
N ALA A 154 10.10 -8.14 19.75
CA ALA A 154 10.36 -6.98 20.60
C ALA A 154 10.15 -7.31 22.08
N ALA A 155 9.10 -8.05 22.43
CA ALA A 155 8.80 -8.43 23.81
C ALA A 155 9.87 -9.37 24.39
N GLU A 156 10.31 -10.35 23.61
CA GLU A 156 11.39 -11.28 23.98
C GLU A 156 12.70 -10.52 24.26
N ASN A 157 13.08 -9.60 23.38
CA ASN A 157 14.29 -8.78 23.57
C ASN A 157 14.16 -7.83 24.77
N ALA A 158 12.99 -7.24 25.00
CA ALA A 158 12.73 -6.42 26.17
C ALA A 158 12.88 -7.20 27.50
N MET A 159 12.67 -8.52 27.46
CA MET A 159 12.86 -9.44 28.59
C MET A 159 14.28 -10.01 28.64
N GLY A 160 15.21 -9.54 27.80
CA GLY A 160 16.63 -9.93 27.81
C GLY A 160 16.94 -11.20 27.02
N MET A 161 16.02 -11.65 26.15
CA MET A 161 16.28 -12.74 25.21
C MET A 161 17.05 -12.21 23.98
N ASP A 162 17.52 -13.10 23.12
CA ASP A 162 18.23 -12.79 21.87
C ASP A 162 17.40 -13.24 20.67
N ALA A 163 16.25 -12.60 20.46
CA ALA A 163 15.31 -12.90 19.39
C ALA A 163 15.56 -12.02 18.17
N HIS A 164 15.38 -12.58 16.96
CA HIS A 164 15.60 -11.89 15.69
C HIS A 164 14.41 -12.08 14.78
N TYR A 165 13.92 -11.00 14.18
CA TYR A 165 12.85 -11.04 13.18
C TYR A 165 13.42 -11.21 11.76
N ASP A 166 12.96 -12.23 11.07
CA ASP A 166 13.32 -12.49 9.67
C ASP A 166 12.14 -12.22 8.73
N GLN A 167 12.18 -11.11 7.99
CA GLN A 167 11.18 -10.73 7.01
C GLN A 167 11.02 -11.76 5.88
N SER A 168 12.05 -12.54 5.56
CA SER A 168 11.98 -13.54 4.48
C SER A 168 10.98 -14.66 4.75
N THR A 169 10.61 -14.87 6.01
CA THR A 169 9.62 -15.87 6.44
C THR A 169 8.19 -15.34 6.42
N CYS A 170 7.99 -14.05 6.10
CA CYS A 170 6.68 -13.40 6.15
C CYS A 170 5.98 -13.49 4.78
N PRO A 171 4.89 -14.28 4.64
CA PRO A 171 4.17 -14.37 3.38
C PRO A 171 3.39 -13.10 3.07
N THR A 172 3.33 -12.73 1.79
CA THR A 172 2.48 -11.66 1.29
C THR A 172 1.46 -12.24 0.32
N CYS A 173 0.19 -11.98 0.57
CA CYS A 173 -0.92 -12.48 -0.25
C CYS A 173 -1.70 -11.32 -0.87
N VAL A 174 -2.25 -11.55 -2.06
CA VAL A 174 -3.14 -10.60 -2.76
C VAL A 174 -4.43 -11.33 -3.12
N TYR A 175 -5.54 -10.87 -2.55
CA TYR A 175 -6.85 -11.52 -2.68
C TYR A 175 -7.68 -10.90 -3.81
N ILE A 176 -7.30 -11.19 -5.07
CA ILE A 176 -8.07 -10.82 -6.26
C ILE A 176 -8.86 -12.03 -6.76
N LEU A 177 -10.13 -11.84 -7.12
CA LEU A 177 -11.06 -12.91 -7.50
C LEU A 177 -10.83 -13.48 -8.91
N PRO A 178 -10.72 -14.85 -9.07
CA PRO A 178 -10.37 -15.81 -8.02
C PRO A 178 -8.93 -15.64 -7.59
N GLU A 179 -8.63 -16.11 -6.41
CA GLU A 179 -7.29 -16.06 -5.83
C GLU A 179 -6.27 -16.85 -6.65
#